data_a166f446290536790481f808c9cb3570
#
_entry.id   a166f446290536790481f808c9cb3570
#
_cell.length_a   1.000
_cell.length_b   1.000
_cell.length_c   1.000
_cell.angle_alpha   90.00
_cell.angle_beta   90.00
_cell.angle_gamma   90.00
#
_symmetry.space_group_name_H-M   'P 1'
#
loop_
_entity.id
_entity.type
_entity.pdbx_description
1 polymer ?
#
loop_
_entity_poly.entity_id
_entity_poly.type
_entity_poly.pdbx_seq_one_letter_code
_entity_poly.pdbx_strand_id
1 'polypeptide(L)'
;MKTTRILFFCLILTQTIYAQNPKPSQKPPMDLGARGKFGISETNMFDQLLKTISGVGSLKENLTEQSLKSYMMPPRKMAVGAVSYSSSYALTSALEYYINLNNNYKDNLSPDFIKLNLPKGTIEDELAFLATNGTVSAAILPYSATNLPPSVNAALKYRISNYLKLFQVTTRPQQKLYDMKKAIMRGNPVIVELQITNEFKNLKQVRMWNAADGDRTVAGTHYLVVVAYNEDTKTVELLNSWGREWGNGGYIRMSYDDFGALAVNGYVLLQ
;
A
#
# COMPACT_ATOMS: atom_id res chain seq x y z
N MET A 1 -46.22 73.32 12.40
CA MET A 1 -46.45 71.85 12.21
C MET A 1 -45.13 71.24 11.77
N LYS A 2 -44.44 70.55 12.68
CA LYS A 2 -43.14 69.88 12.42
C LYS A 2 -43.43 68.39 12.29
N THR A 3 -43.19 67.83 11.10
CA THR A 3 -43.34 66.41 10.83
C THR A 3 -41.96 65.72 11.06
N THR A 4 -41.94 64.90 12.10
CA THR A 4 -40.75 64.06 12.46
C THR A 4 -40.77 62.81 11.60
N ARG A 5 -39.73 62.59 10.75
CA ARG A 5 -39.51 61.35 10.05
C ARG A 5 -38.69 60.40 10.92
N ILE A 6 -39.30 59.27 11.28
CA ILE A 6 -38.61 58.15 11.96
C ILE A 6 -37.96 57.30 10.91
N LEU A 7 -36.62 57.23 10.92
CA LEU A 7 -35.86 56.28 10.12
C LEU A 7 -35.76 54.94 10.86
N PHE A 8 -36.36 53.89 10.28
CA PHE A 8 -36.20 52.52 10.73
C PHE A 8 -34.85 51.99 10.13
N PHE A 9 -33.87 51.76 10.99
CA PHE A 9 -32.66 51.04 10.64
C PHE A 9 -32.93 49.53 10.78
N CYS A 10 -33.11 48.84 9.63
CA CYS A 10 -33.13 47.37 9.60
C CYS A 10 -31.69 46.87 9.72
N LEU A 11 -31.32 46.38 10.89
CA LEU A 11 -30.07 45.63 11.10
C LEU A 11 -30.28 44.22 10.54
N ILE A 12 -29.70 43.94 9.33
CA ILE A 12 -29.66 42.61 8.79
C ILE A 12 -28.44 41.91 9.44
N LEU A 13 -28.71 41.08 10.47
CA LEU A 13 -27.70 40.13 10.99
C LEU A 13 -27.49 39.03 9.95
N THR A 14 -26.41 39.12 9.17
CA THR A 14 -25.92 38.01 8.39
C THR A 14 -25.24 37.02 9.33
N GLN A 15 -25.97 35.99 9.74
CA GLN A 15 -25.34 34.82 10.36
C GLN A 15 -24.56 34.04 9.30
N THR A 16 -23.25 34.18 9.32
CA THR A 16 -22.37 33.30 8.61
C THR A 16 -22.44 31.93 9.26
N ILE A 17 -23.21 31.02 8.67
CA ILE A 17 -23.19 29.61 9.02
C ILE A 17 -21.84 29.07 8.55
N TYR A 18 -20.87 28.96 9.46
CA TYR A 18 -19.69 28.13 9.23
C TYR A 18 -20.17 26.69 9.14
N ALA A 19 -20.26 26.18 7.95
CA ALA A 19 -20.39 24.75 7.72
C ALA A 19 -19.15 24.08 8.34
N GLN A 20 -19.29 23.49 9.51
CA GLN A 20 -18.28 22.63 10.09
C GLN A 20 -18.22 21.41 9.18
N ASN A 21 -17.16 21.31 8.39
CA ASN A 21 -16.82 20.06 7.71
C ASN A 21 -16.76 18.96 8.78
N PRO A 22 -17.52 17.87 8.62
CA PRO A 22 -17.45 16.77 9.56
C PRO A 22 -15.99 16.28 9.56
N LYS A 23 -15.30 16.39 10.70
CA LYS A 23 -14.01 15.76 10.89
C LYS A 23 -14.18 14.29 10.51
N PRO A 24 -13.33 13.70 9.62
CA PRO A 24 -13.36 12.28 9.41
C PRO A 24 -13.25 11.62 10.79
N SER A 25 -14.14 10.70 11.09
CA SER A 25 -14.18 9.99 12.36
C SER A 25 -12.88 9.16 12.44
N GLN A 26 -11.85 9.73 13.03
CA GLN A 26 -10.68 8.98 13.42
C GLN A 26 -11.12 8.06 14.55
N LYS A 27 -11.39 6.79 14.23
CA LYS A 27 -11.41 5.77 15.26
C LYS A 27 -10.08 5.89 16.02
N PRO A 28 -10.10 6.01 17.35
CA PRO A 28 -8.86 6.03 18.10
C PRO A 28 -8.07 4.76 17.73
N PRO A 29 -6.74 4.84 17.57
CA PRO A 29 -5.94 3.65 17.37
C PRO A 29 -6.28 2.68 18.50
N MET A 30 -6.49 1.41 18.15
CA MET A 30 -6.76 0.35 19.12
C MET A 30 -5.57 0.36 20.08
N ASP A 31 -5.83 0.72 21.35
CA ASP A 31 -4.81 0.69 22.41
C ASP A 31 -4.45 -0.78 22.67
N LEU A 32 -3.39 -1.26 22.03
CA LEU A 32 -2.84 -2.59 22.20
C LEU A 32 -1.89 -2.64 23.40
N GLY A 33 -2.21 -1.91 24.48
CA GLY A 33 -1.46 -1.92 25.74
C GLY A 33 0.01 -1.54 25.59
N ALA A 34 0.57 -0.81 26.53
CA ALA A 34 1.91 -0.23 26.49
C ALA A 34 2.96 -1.17 25.85
N ARG A 35 3.44 -0.82 24.65
CA ARG A 35 4.33 -1.57 23.75
C ARG A 35 3.66 -2.73 23.00
N GLY A 36 2.42 -2.59 22.55
CA GLY A 36 1.79 -3.51 21.63
C GLY A 36 2.64 -3.67 20.38
N LYS A 37 3.09 -4.89 20.09
CA LYS A 37 3.75 -5.20 18.84
C LYS A 37 2.74 -5.00 17.73
N PHE A 38 2.96 -3.99 16.88
CA PHE A 38 2.28 -3.95 15.60
C PHE A 38 2.68 -5.21 14.84
N GLY A 39 1.72 -5.81 14.17
CA GLY A 39 1.93 -7.04 13.43
C GLY A 39 1.25 -8.24 14.07
N ILE A 40 0.40 -8.89 13.29
CA ILE A 40 -0.31 -10.10 13.66
C ILE A 40 0.32 -11.25 12.89
N SER A 41 0.82 -12.25 13.58
CA SER A 41 1.52 -13.39 12.99
C SER A 41 0.78 -14.72 13.11
N GLU A 42 -0.41 -14.75 13.73
CA GLU A 42 -1.15 -15.99 13.97
C GLU A 42 -2.19 -16.26 12.88
N THR A 43 -2.07 -17.43 12.25
CA THR A 43 -2.92 -17.88 11.15
C THR A 43 -4.41 -17.92 11.48
N ASN A 44 -4.78 -18.21 12.73
CA ASN A 44 -6.17 -18.25 13.17
C ASN A 44 -6.82 -16.86 13.31
N MET A 45 -6.05 -15.83 13.67
CA MET A 45 -6.50 -14.44 13.65
C MET A 45 -6.59 -13.91 12.22
N PHE A 46 -5.77 -14.41 11.31
CA PHE A 46 -5.80 -14.08 9.88
C PHE A 46 -7.19 -14.27 9.27
N ASP A 47 -7.80 -15.42 9.49
CA ASP A 47 -9.14 -15.74 8.94
C ASP A 47 -10.24 -14.86 9.54
N GLN A 48 -10.12 -14.49 10.80
CA GLN A 48 -11.08 -13.60 11.45
C GLN A 48 -10.90 -12.15 11.01
N LEU A 49 -9.65 -11.67 10.91
CA LEU A 49 -9.34 -10.31 10.47
C LEU A 49 -9.67 -10.08 8.99
N LEU A 50 -9.36 -11.03 8.13
CA LEU A 50 -9.75 -10.94 6.73
C LEU A 50 -11.28 -10.99 6.53
N LYS A 51 -12.04 -11.53 7.47
CA LYS A 51 -13.52 -11.45 7.48
C LYS A 51 -14.04 -10.08 7.88
N THR A 52 -13.26 -9.31 8.65
CA THR A 52 -13.64 -8.00 9.18
C THR A 52 -13.17 -6.83 8.32
N ILE A 53 -12.24 -7.05 7.38
CA ILE A 53 -11.85 -6.02 6.42
C ILE A 53 -13.02 -5.87 5.44
N SER A 54 -13.87 -4.87 5.72
CA SER A 54 -14.98 -4.53 4.86
C SER A 54 -14.47 -3.88 3.58
N GLY A 55 -14.84 -4.46 2.51
CA GLY A 55 -14.67 -3.90 1.19
C GLY A 55 -14.32 -4.99 0.21
N VAL A 56 -15.21 -5.23 -0.67
CA VAL A 56 -15.15 -6.11 -1.80
C VAL A 56 -15.69 -7.51 -1.56
N GLY A 57 -16.96 -7.59 -1.77
CA GLY A 57 -17.64 -8.78 -2.29
C GLY A 57 -17.65 -10.01 -1.41
N SER A 58 -18.82 -10.58 -1.24
CA SER A 58 -18.96 -11.99 -0.82
C SER A 58 -17.93 -12.85 -1.53
N LEU A 59 -17.18 -13.63 -0.74
CA LEU A 59 -16.31 -14.69 -1.25
C LEU A 59 -17.09 -15.51 -2.29
N LYS A 60 -16.86 -15.27 -3.57
CA LYS A 60 -17.09 -16.27 -4.56
C LYS A 60 -15.95 -17.26 -4.40
N GLU A 61 -16.19 -18.29 -3.60
CA GLU A 61 -15.31 -19.45 -3.55
C GLU A 61 -15.09 -19.90 -5.00
N ASN A 62 -13.83 -20.01 -5.41
CA ASN A 62 -13.37 -20.42 -6.75
C ASN A 62 -13.31 -19.35 -7.84
N LEU A 63 -12.84 -18.14 -7.54
CA LEU A 63 -12.39 -17.27 -8.61
C LEU A 63 -11.14 -17.86 -9.27
N THR A 64 -11.24 -18.18 -10.57
CA THR A 64 -10.10 -18.65 -11.35
C THR A 64 -9.07 -17.53 -11.56
N GLU A 65 -9.51 -16.28 -11.46
CA GLU A 65 -8.62 -15.10 -11.50
C GLU A 65 -9.17 -13.96 -10.67
N GLN A 66 -8.26 -13.12 -10.16
CA GLN A 66 -8.59 -11.88 -9.50
C GLN A 66 -7.51 -10.84 -9.79
N SER A 67 -7.95 -9.60 -10.05
CA SER A 67 -7.05 -8.47 -10.28
C SER A 67 -7.51 -7.21 -9.55
N LEU A 68 -6.58 -6.57 -8.85
CA LEU A 68 -6.79 -5.33 -8.11
C LEU A 68 -6.26 -4.09 -8.89
N LYS A 69 -5.76 -4.29 -10.11
CA LYS A 69 -5.06 -3.25 -10.90
C LYS A 69 -5.88 -2.00 -11.16
N SER A 70 -7.20 -2.11 -11.29
CA SER A 70 -8.08 -0.96 -11.58
C SER A 70 -8.01 0.15 -10.53
N TYR A 71 -7.68 -0.19 -9.29
CA TYR A 71 -7.55 0.76 -8.18
C TYR A 71 -6.10 1.10 -7.83
N MET A 72 -5.12 0.43 -8.46
CA MET A 72 -3.71 0.75 -8.27
C MET A 72 -3.34 2.06 -8.96
N MET A 73 -2.46 2.82 -8.34
CA MET A 73 -1.85 3.97 -9.00
C MET A 73 -0.83 3.50 -10.06
N PRO A 74 -0.57 4.32 -11.08
CA PRO A 74 0.46 4.01 -12.07
C PRO A 74 1.82 3.73 -11.43
N PRO A 75 2.61 2.78 -11.98
CA PRO A 75 3.94 2.46 -11.46
C PRO A 75 4.83 3.68 -11.31
N ARG A 76 5.44 3.84 -10.16
CA ARG A 76 6.38 4.91 -9.86
C ARG A 76 7.78 4.52 -10.25
N LYS A 77 8.64 5.51 -10.39
CA LYS A 77 10.06 5.30 -10.66
C LYS A 77 10.87 5.73 -9.44
N MET A 78 11.37 4.76 -8.71
CA MET A 78 12.43 4.98 -7.73
C MET A 78 13.68 5.52 -8.43
N ALA A 79 14.51 6.25 -7.72
CA ALA A 79 15.85 6.56 -8.19
C ALA A 79 16.62 5.27 -8.49
N VAL A 80 17.30 5.22 -9.63
CA VAL A 80 18.06 4.05 -10.06
C VAL A 80 19.12 3.69 -8.99
N GLY A 81 19.15 2.43 -8.58
CA GLY A 81 20.07 1.95 -7.55
C GLY A 81 19.55 2.03 -6.10
N ALA A 82 18.38 2.65 -5.86
CA ALA A 82 17.79 2.78 -4.52
C ALA A 82 17.00 1.52 -4.09
N VAL A 83 17.53 0.33 -4.30
CA VAL A 83 16.91 -0.96 -3.93
C VAL A 83 16.56 -0.99 -2.43
N SER A 84 17.34 -0.31 -1.59
CA SER A 84 17.15 -0.22 -0.14
C SER A 84 15.85 0.50 0.30
N TYR A 85 15.13 1.12 -0.61
CA TYR A 85 13.89 1.86 -0.30
C TYR A 85 12.65 1.27 -0.98
N SER A 86 12.78 0.09 -1.56
CA SER A 86 11.66 -0.56 -2.24
C SER A 86 10.50 -0.88 -1.30
N SER A 87 10.76 -1.12 -0.01
CA SER A 87 9.74 -1.33 1.02
C SER A 87 8.81 -0.14 1.16
N SER A 88 9.33 1.07 1.36
CA SER A 88 8.53 2.30 1.47
C SER A 88 7.65 2.52 0.24
N TYR A 89 8.17 2.23 -0.97
CA TYR A 89 7.42 2.35 -2.22
C TYR A 89 6.31 1.30 -2.33
N ALA A 90 6.58 0.05 -1.98
CA ALA A 90 5.58 -1.02 -1.98
C ALA A 90 4.48 -0.76 -0.93
N LEU A 91 4.86 -0.33 0.28
CA LEU A 91 3.93 0.03 1.35
C LEU A 91 3.00 1.18 0.94
N THR A 92 3.54 2.25 0.36
CA THR A 92 2.71 3.37 -0.09
C THR A 92 1.81 3.00 -1.25
N SER A 93 2.28 2.15 -2.19
CA SER A 93 1.44 1.67 -3.29
C SER A 93 0.26 0.82 -2.80
N ALA A 94 0.48 -0.03 -1.80
CA ALA A 94 -0.59 -0.80 -1.18
C ALA A 94 -1.56 0.09 -0.38
N LEU A 95 -1.06 1.09 0.36
CA LEU A 95 -1.89 2.03 1.11
C LEU A 95 -2.76 2.89 0.18
N GLU A 96 -2.21 3.38 -0.92
CA GLU A 96 -2.96 4.13 -1.95
C GLU A 96 -4.13 3.35 -2.52
N TYR A 97 -3.94 2.06 -2.75
CA TYR A 97 -5.02 1.21 -3.23
C TYR A 97 -6.25 1.31 -2.31
N TYR A 98 -6.07 1.17 -1.00
CA TYR A 98 -7.19 1.26 -0.05
C TYR A 98 -7.81 2.66 0.01
N ILE A 99 -6.97 3.71 0.01
CA ILE A 99 -7.43 5.09 0.05
C ILE A 99 -8.23 5.42 -1.21
N ASN A 100 -7.74 5.01 -2.38
CA ASN A 100 -8.41 5.24 -3.65
C ASN A 100 -9.73 4.47 -3.76
N LEU A 101 -9.74 3.24 -3.26
CA LEU A 101 -10.95 2.42 -3.20
C LEU A 101 -12.01 3.06 -2.28
N ASN A 102 -11.61 3.51 -1.08
CA ASN A 102 -12.53 4.04 -0.08
C ASN A 102 -13.07 5.44 -0.42
N ASN A 103 -12.26 6.27 -1.07
CA ASN A 103 -12.59 7.67 -1.34
C ASN A 103 -13.11 7.91 -2.76
N ASN A 104 -13.10 6.90 -3.61
CA ASN A 104 -13.49 6.99 -5.03
C ASN A 104 -12.74 8.10 -5.81
N TYR A 105 -11.53 8.43 -5.39
CA TYR A 105 -10.60 9.31 -6.12
C TYR A 105 -9.18 8.77 -6.00
N LYS A 106 -8.29 9.21 -6.90
CA LYS A 106 -6.91 8.75 -6.94
C LYS A 106 -5.98 9.82 -6.38
N ASP A 107 -5.31 9.52 -5.28
CA ASP A 107 -4.24 10.34 -4.71
C ASP A 107 -2.93 9.53 -4.69
N ASN A 108 -1.82 10.23 -4.86
CA ASN A 108 -0.49 9.68 -4.72
C ASN A 108 0.05 9.99 -3.33
N LEU A 109 0.57 8.98 -2.65
CA LEU A 109 1.22 9.14 -1.36
C LEU A 109 2.74 9.18 -1.51
N SER A 110 3.41 9.78 -0.53
CA SER A 110 4.85 9.93 -0.52
C SER A 110 5.55 8.76 0.17
N PRO A 111 6.29 7.90 -0.54
CA PRO A 111 7.19 6.92 0.07
C PRO A 111 8.37 7.60 0.78
N ASP A 112 8.79 8.76 0.29
CA ASP A 112 9.93 9.49 0.84
C ASP A 112 9.67 10.03 2.24
N PHE A 113 8.39 10.24 2.63
CA PHE A 113 8.07 10.58 4.01
C PHE A 113 8.46 9.48 4.98
N ILE A 114 8.23 8.21 4.62
CA ILE A 114 8.65 7.06 5.44
C ILE A 114 10.18 6.97 5.46
N LYS A 115 10.79 6.97 4.29
CA LYS A 115 12.23 6.82 4.09
C LYS A 115 13.04 7.89 4.83
N LEU A 116 12.64 9.16 4.75
CA LEU A 116 13.38 10.26 5.37
C LEU A 116 13.26 10.25 6.90
N ASN A 117 12.17 9.70 7.45
CA ASN A 117 12.03 9.50 8.88
C ASN A 117 12.72 8.22 9.37
N LEU A 118 12.87 7.20 8.51
CA LEU A 118 13.45 5.90 8.83
C LEU A 118 14.52 5.48 7.81
N PRO A 119 15.65 6.18 7.71
CA PRO A 119 16.64 5.94 6.66
C PRO A 119 17.33 4.56 6.75
N LYS A 120 17.23 3.89 7.89
CA LYS A 120 17.80 2.55 8.16
C LYS A 120 16.76 1.59 8.76
N GLY A 121 15.47 1.91 8.64
CA GLY A 121 14.39 1.08 9.18
C GLY A 121 14.26 -0.24 8.42
N THR A 122 13.85 -1.28 9.15
CA THR A 122 13.34 -2.53 8.57
C THR A 122 11.92 -2.31 8.04
N ILE A 123 11.37 -3.25 7.29
CA ILE A 123 9.98 -3.16 6.84
C ILE A 123 9.01 -3.14 8.04
N GLU A 124 9.29 -3.86 9.09
CA GLU A 124 8.48 -3.85 10.31
C GLU A 124 8.53 -2.48 11.01
N ASP A 125 9.67 -1.78 11.00
CA ASP A 125 9.77 -0.41 11.49
C ASP A 125 8.94 0.56 10.63
N GLU A 126 8.99 0.40 9.30
CA GLU A 126 8.20 1.20 8.36
C GLU A 126 6.69 0.95 8.53
N LEU A 127 6.28 -0.31 8.75
CA LEU A 127 4.90 -0.68 9.02
C LEU A 127 4.40 -0.09 10.35
N ALA A 128 5.21 -0.18 11.41
CA ALA A 128 4.92 0.45 12.69
C ALA A 128 4.85 1.99 12.58
N PHE A 129 5.73 2.58 11.79
CA PHE A 129 5.71 4.01 11.49
C PHE A 129 4.44 4.41 10.73
N LEU A 130 4.01 3.64 9.73
CA LEU A 130 2.75 3.86 9.03
C LEU A 130 1.53 3.79 9.95
N ALA A 131 1.55 2.90 10.94
CA ALA A 131 0.47 2.78 11.91
C ALA A 131 0.42 3.98 12.87
N THR A 132 1.58 4.50 13.29
CA THR A 132 1.67 5.57 14.29
C THR A 132 1.69 6.97 13.65
N ASN A 133 2.51 7.18 12.65
CA ASN A 133 2.77 8.47 12.02
C ASN A 133 2.07 8.63 10.67
N GLY A 134 1.90 7.51 9.94
CA GLY A 134 1.35 7.56 8.59
C GLY A 134 2.32 8.09 7.55
N THR A 135 1.77 8.44 6.38
CA THR A 135 2.47 9.19 5.34
C THR A 135 1.63 10.36 4.84
N VAL A 136 2.18 11.19 3.97
CA VAL A 136 1.52 12.39 3.40
C VAL A 136 1.26 12.20 1.91
N SER A 137 0.39 13.06 1.33
CA SER A 137 0.25 13.15 -0.12
C SER A 137 1.58 13.53 -0.79
N ALA A 138 1.84 12.98 -1.96
CA ALA A 138 2.98 13.34 -2.79
C ALA A 138 2.92 14.79 -3.30
N ALA A 139 1.75 15.43 -3.23
CA ALA A 139 1.63 16.87 -3.48
C ALA A 139 2.31 17.71 -2.39
N ILE A 140 2.42 17.20 -1.17
CA ILE A 140 3.09 17.86 -0.04
C ILE A 140 4.58 17.50 0.00
N LEU A 141 4.92 16.23 -0.24
CA LEU A 141 6.29 15.75 -0.31
C LEU A 141 6.48 14.92 -1.59
N PRO A 142 6.97 15.54 -2.66
CA PRO A 142 7.16 14.88 -3.96
C PRO A 142 8.17 13.72 -3.89
N TYR A 143 8.11 12.84 -4.90
CA TYR A 143 9.07 11.76 -5.06
C TYR A 143 10.51 12.28 -5.22
N SER A 144 11.46 11.52 -4.71
CA SER A 144 12.88 11.87 -4.68
C SER A 144 13.20 13.09 -3.81
N ALA A 145 12.35 13.39 -2.82
CA ALA A 145 12.66 14.40 -1.82
C ALA A 145 13.90 14.01 -1.00
N THR A 146 14.72 14.99 -0.70
CA THR A 146 15.96 14.81 0.08
C THR A 146 15.85 15.31 1.51
N ASN A 147 14.80 16.08 1.84
CA ASN A 147 14.54 16.63 3.16
C ASN A 147 13.04 16.75 3.42
N LEU A 148 12.67 16.94 4.67
CA LEU A 148 11.28 17.13 5.11
C LEU A 148 10.99 18.65 5.22
N PRO A 149 10.15 19.22 4.35
CA PRO A 149 9.75 20.62 4.47
C PRO A 149 8.80 20.79 5.67
N PRO A 150 8.74 22.01 6.29
CA PRO A 150 7.85 22.28 7.42
C PRO A 150 6.36 22.00 7.15
N SER A 151 5.92 22.09 5.89
CA SER A 151 4.54 21.80 5.45
C SER A 151 4.07 20.39 5.79
N VAL A 152 4.99 19.41 5.92
CA VAL A 152 4.63 18.04 6.30
C VAL A 152 4.02 17.94 7.70
N ASN A 153 4.34 18.89 8.62
CA ASN A 153 3.84 18.84 9.99
C ASN A 153 2.34 19.11 10.08
N ALA A 154 1.83 20.04 9.25
CA ALA A 154 0.41 20.39 9.18
C ALA A 154 -0.38 19.53 8.19
N ALA A 155 0.29 18.68 7.40
CA ALA A 155 -0.36 17.87 6.37
C ALA A 155 -1.20 16.76 6.97
N LEU A 156 -2.28 16.39 6.26
CA LEU A 156 -3.06 15.18 6.56
C LEU A 156 -2.15 13.94 6.49
N LYS A 157 -2.28 13.07 7.47
CA LYS A 157 -1.53 11.81 7.54
C LYS A 157 -2.45 10.63 7.21
N TYR A 158 -2.01 9.84 6.25
CA TYR A 158 -2.66 8.58 5.88
C TYR A 158 -1.99 7.45 6.64
N ARG A 159 -2.77 6.72 7.43
CA ARG A 159 -2.29 5.67 8.36
C ARG A 159 -2.95 4.35 8.08
N ILE A 160 -2.32 3.29 8.55
CA ILE A 160 -2.93 1.97 8.70
C ILE A 160 -3.34 1.78 10.15
N SER A 161 -4.32 0.92 10.42
CA SER A 161 -4.66 0.52 11.80
C SER A 161 -3.66 -0.49 12.35
N ASN A 162 -3.23 -1.43 11.48
CA ASN A 162 -2.25 -2.47 11.79
C ASN A 162 -1.77 -3.13 10.48
N TYR A 163 -1.01 -4.21 10.59
CA TYR A 163 -0.62 -5.05 9.47
C TYR A 163 -0.60 -6.53 9.87
N LEU A 164 -0.67 -7.38 8.86
CA LEU A 164 -0.64 -8.82 9.02
C LEU A 164 0.55 -9.38 8.24
N LYS A 165 1.41 -10.15 8.91
CA LYS A 165 2.45 -10.95 8.25
C LYS A 165 1.84 -12.27 7.80
N LEU A 166 1.68 -12.45 6.49
CA LEU A 166 1.05 -13.63 5.89
C LEU A 166 1.95 -14.87 5.94
N PHE A 167 3.21 -14.66 5.58
CA PHE A 167 4.21 -15.72 5.49
C PHE A 167 5.62 -15.17 5.66
N GLN A 168 6.54 -16.07 5.90
CA GLN A 168 7.97 -15.80 6.04
C GLN A 168 8.79 -16.84 5.27
N VAL A 169 10.11 -16.65 5.23
CA VAL A 169 11.03 -17.50 4.44
C VAL A 169 10.87 -18.99 4.74
N THR A 170 10.60 -19.36 5.98
CA THR A 170 10.42 -20.76 6.40
C THR A 170 9.03 -21.35 6.09
N THR A 171 8.09 -20.52 5.65
CA THR A 171 6.75 -20.99 5.22
C THR A 171 6.87 -21.82 3.94
N ARG A 172 6.16 -22.95 3.86
CA ARG A 172 6.17 -23.82 2.69
C ARG A 172 5.69 -23.08 1.45
N PRO A 173 6.27 -23.32 0.25
CA PRO A 173 5.90 -22.61 -1.00
C PRO A 173 4.40 -22.62 -1.30
N GLN A 174 3.74 -23.77 -1.15
CA GLN A 174 2.30 -23.92 -1.39
C GLN A 174 1.48 -23.08 -0.40
N GLN A 175 1.92 -22.98 0.86
CA GLN A 175 1.24 -22.17 1.87
C GLN A 175 1.39 -20.68 1.59
N LYS A 176 2.59 -20.21 1.19
CA LYS A 176 2.80 -18.82 0.75
C LYS A 176 1.84 -18.44 -0.38
N LEU A 177 1.72 -19.32 -1.37
CA LEU A 177 0.82 -19.13 -2.51
C LEU A 177 -0.64 -19.10 -2.07
N TYR A 178 -1.06 -20.03 -1.20
CA TYR A 178 -2.42 -20.09 -0.68
C TYR A 178 -2.79 -18.81 0.08
N ASP A 179 -1.94 -18.37 1.01
CA ASP A 179 -2.18 -17.18 1.83
C ASP A 179 -2.23 -15.90 0.97
N MET A 180 -1.33 -15.78 0.00
CA MET A 180 -1.32 -14.68 -0.97
C MET A 180 -2.62 -14.67 -1.80
N LYS A 181 -3.03 -15.79 -2.39
CA LYS A 181 -4.27 -15.85 -3.19
C LYS A 181 -5.49 -15.49 -2.34
N LYS A 182 -5.55 -15.99 -1.12
CA LYS A 182 -6.64 -15.70 -0.19
C LYS A 182 -6.72 -14.20 0.14
N ALA A 183 -5.58 -13.52 0.28
CA ALA A 183 -5.55 -12.07 0.47
C ALA A 183 -6.07 -11.32 -0.77
N ILE A 184 -5.58 -11.67 -1.97
CA ILE A 184 -6.00 -11.05 -3.24
C ILE A 184 -7.49 -11.29 -3.52
N MET A 185 -7.99 -12.51 -3.29
CA MET A 185 -9.42 -12.82 -3.42
C MET A 185 -10.31 -11.91 -2.56
N ARG A 186 -9.82 -11.48 -1.43
CA ARG A 186 -10.51 -10.57 -0.50
C ARG A 186 -10.24 -9.09 -0.75
N GLY A 187 -9.61 -8.76 -1.89
CA GLY A 187 -9.35 -7.38 -2.27
C GLY A 187 -8.15 -6.76 -1.56
N ASN A 188 -7.24 -7.56 -1.00
CA ASN A 188 -6.07 -7.05 -0.28
C ASN A 188 -4.79 -7.26 -1.11
N PRO A 189 -4.13 -6.18 -1.59
CA PRO A 189 -2.83 -6.28 -2.22
C PRO A 189 -1.79 -6.79 -1.21
N VAL A 190 -0.89 -7.66 -1.67
CA VAL A 190 0.14 -8.27 -0.81
C VAL A 190 1.49 -7.64 -1.10
N ILE A 191 2.08 -7.01 -0.09
CA ILE A 191 3.45 -6.55 -0.14
C ILE A 191 4.35 -7.77 0.03
N VAL A 192 5.19 -8.05 -0.95
CA VAL A 192 6.09 -9.21 -0.93
C VAL A 192 7.54 -8.78 -1.00
N GLU A 193 8.36 -9.34 -0.14
CA GLU A 193 9.81 -9.37 -0.28
C GLU A 193 10.20 -10.54 -1.17
N LEU A 194 10.80 -10.27 -2.32
CA LEU A 194 11.14 -11.25 -3.33
C LEU A 194 12.65 -11.31 -3.52
N GLN A 195 13.22 -12.52 -3.56
CA GLN A 195 14.59 -12.72 -4.05
C GLN A 195 14.62 -12.41 -5.53
N ILE A 196 15.57 -11.58 -5.97
CA ILE A 196 15.72 -11.19 -7.37
C ILE A 196 17.11 -11.50 -7.88
N THR A 197 17.21 -11.74 -9.18
CA THR A 197 18.48 -11.92 -9.91
C THR A 197 18.94 -10.60 -10.54
N ASN A 198 20.17 -10.57 -11.06
CA ASN A 198 20.63 -9.41 -11.82
C ASN A 198 19.82 -9.19 -13.11
N GLU A 199 19.37 -10.26 -13.75
CA GLU A 199 18.50 -10.21 -14.92
C GLU A 199 17.19 -9.48 -14.60
N PHE A 200 16.56 -9.77 -13.46
CA PHE A 200 15.31 -9.14 -13.03
C PHE A 200 15.38 -7.60 -13.06
N LYS A 201 16.53 -7.03 -12.71
CA LYS A 201 16.71 -5.57 -12.71
C LYS A 201 16.62 -4.95 -14.11
N ASN A 202 16.91 -5.74 -15.14
CA ASN A 202 17.04 -5.27 -16.52
C ASN A 202 15.86 -5.66 -17.43
N LEU A 203 14.79 -6.22 -16.90
CA LEU A 203 13.61 -6.63 -17.67
C LEU A 203 12.95 -5.41 -18.33
N LYS A 204 12.87 -5.41 -19.66
CA LYS A 204 12.19 -4.37 -20.45
C LYS A 204 11.24 -5.02 -21.43
N GLN A 205 9.99 -4.54 -21.47
CA GLN A 205 8.94 -5.05 -22.37
C GLN A 205 8.69 -6.56 -22.22
N VAL A 206 8.94 -7.09 -21.04
CA VAL A 206 8.76 -8.51 -20.70
C VAL A 206 7.48 -8.66 -19.87
N ARG A 207 6.60 -9.55 -20.29
CA ARG A 207 5.33 -9.83 -19.58
C ARG A 207 5.47 -10.90 -18.51
N MET A 208 6.37 -11.86 -18.73
CA MET A 208 6.58 -13.02 -17.87
C MET A 208 8.07 -13.12 -17.52
N TRP A 209 8.36 -13.25 -16.24
CA TRP A 209 9.70 -13.56 -15.77
C TRP A 209 9.74 -15.01 -15.29
N ASN A 210 10.60 -15.79 -15.89
CA ASN A 210 10.89 -17.16 -15.51
C ASN A 210 12.25 -17.18 -14.81
N ALA A 211 12.24 -17.17 -13.51
CA ALA A 211 13.48 -17.18 -12.72
C ALA A 211 14.33 -18.44 -12.95
N ALA A 212 13.72 -19.49 -13.52
CA ALA A 212 14.38 -20.74 -13.83
C ALA A 212 15.24 -20.70 -15.12
N ASP A 213 14.95 -19.76 -16.02
CA ASP A 213 15.49 -19.77 -17.39
C ASP A 213 16.84 -19.05 -17.53
N GLY A 214 17.32 -18.34 -16.50
CA GLY A 214 18.53 -17.53 -16.54
C GLY A 214 19.54 -17.84 -15.44
N ASP A 215 20.41 -16.86 -15.17
CA ASP A 215 21.30 -16.89 -14.02
C ASP A 215 20.48 -16.79 -12.71
N ARG A 216 20.42 -17.91 -12.00
CA ARG A 216 19.69 -18.05 -10.73
C ARG A 216 20.41 -17.41 -9.53
N THR A 217 21.55 -16.79 -9.75
CA THR A 217 22.30 -16.15 -8.67
C THR A 217 21.47 -15.02 -8.08
N VAL A 218 21.10 -15.18 -6.81
CA VAL A 218 20.34 -14.16 -6.07
C VAL A 218 21.21 -12.91 -5.92
N ALA A 219 20.72 -11.80 -6.47
CA ALA A 219 21.38 -10.49 -6.40
C ALA A 219 20.92 -9.64 -5.21
N GLY A 220 20.00 -10.16 -4.41
CA GLY A 220 19.43 -9.51 -3.25
C GLY A 220 17.92 -9.70 -3.15
N THR A 221 17.27 -8.92 -2.28
CA THR A 221 15.82 -8.88 -2.15
C THR A 221 15.25 -7.53 -2.59
N HIS A 222 14.01 -7.53 -3.03
CA HIS A 222 13.29 -6.35 -3.47
C HIS A 222 11.81 -6.45 -3.08
N TYR A 223 11.21 -5.33 -2.69
CA TYR A 223 9.79 -5.29 -2.33
C TYR A 223 8.93 -4.89 -3.52
N LEU A 224 7.88 -5.69 -3.74
CA LEU A 224 6.87 -5.50 -4.79
C LEU A 224 5.48 -5.63 -4.17
N VAL A 225 4.46 -5.34 -4.97
CA VAL A 225 3.06 -5.56 -4.57
C VAL A 225 2.44 -6.58 -5.50
N VAL A 226 2.00 -7.72 -4.96
CA VAL A 226 1.16 -8.67 -5.70
C VAL A 226 -0.22 -8.05 -5.87
N VAL A 227 -0.69 -7.97 -7.10
CA VAL A 227 -1.95 -7.29 -7.46
C VAL A 227 -2.93 -8.20 -8.18
N ALA A 228 -2.50 -9.36 -8.64
CA ALA A 228 -3.37 -10.32 -9.31
C ALA A 228 -2.83 -11.74 -9.25
N TYR A 229 -3.72 -12.70 -9.44
CA TYR A 229 -3.38 -14.09 -9.74
C TYR A 229 -4.31 -14.65 -10.82
N ASN A 230 -3.89 -15.72 -11.49
CA ASN A 230 -4.67 -16.44 -12.46
C ASN A 230 -4.40 -17.94 -12.34
N GLU A 231 -5.45 -18.74 -12.08
CA GLU A 231 -5.36 -20.19 -11.89
C GLU A 231 -5.17 -20.96 -13.19
N ASP A 232 -5.68 -20.45 -14.31
CA ASP A 232 -5.56 -21.13 -15.60
C ASP A 232 -4.12 -21.10 -16.12
N THR A 233 -3.46 -19.94 -15.94
CA THR A 233 -2.05 -19.75 -16.34
C THR A 233 -1.06 -20.05 -15.22
N LYS A 234 -1.52 -20.33 -13.99
CA LYS A 234 -0.69 -20.54 -12.80
C LYS A 234 0.31 -19.42 -12.56
N THR A 235 -0.16 -18.16 -12.67
CA THR A 235 0.69 -16.96 -12.53
C THR A 235 0.19 -16.00 -11.48
N VAL A 236 1.13 -15.25 -10.91
CA VAL A 236 0.89 -14.03 -10.12
C VAL A 236 1.37 -12.82 -10.92
N GLU A 237 0.72 -11.67 -10.70
CA GLU A 237 1.17 -10.40 -11.29
C GLU A 237 1.58 -9.43 -10.18
N LEU A 238 2.77 -8.83 -10.36
CA LEU A 238 3.40 -7.96 -9.39
C LEU A 238 3.58 -6.56 -9.97
N LEU A 239 3.31 -5.54 -9.14
CA LEU A 239 3.62 -4.14 -9.42
C LEU A 239 4.98 -3.80 -8.84
N ASN A 240 5.84 -3.18 -9.66
CA ASN A 240 7.17 -2.71 -9.27
C ASN A 240 7.22 -1.18 -9.18
N SER A 241 8.25 -0.67 -8.52
CA SER A 241 8.52 0.75 -8.35
C SER A 241 9.62 1.30 -9.28
N TRP A 242 9.97 0.59 -10.34
CA TRP A 242 11.04 1.01 -11.28
C TRP A 242 10.53 1.71 -12.54
N GLY A 243 9.27 2.18 -12.49
CA GLY A 243 8.65 2.92 -13.58
C GLY A 243 8.04 2.03 -14.66
N ARG A 244 7.39 2.68 -15.62
CA ARG A 244 6.64 1.99 -16.68
C ARG A 244 7.52 1.33 -17.75
N GLU A 245 8.79 1.71 -17.83
CA GLU A 245 9.74 1.15 -18.79
C GLU A 245 10.24 -0.23 -18.39
N TRP A 246 10.13 -0.57 -17.10
CA TRP A 246 10.49 -1.87 -16.57
C TRP A 246 9.34 -2.87 -16.74
N GLY A 247 9.66 -4.14 -17.02
CA GLY A 247 8.68 -5.21 -17.20
C GLY A 247 7.67 -4.91 -18.31
N ASN A 248 6.41 -5.13 -18.05
CA ASN A 248 5.28 -4.76 -18.91
C ASN A 248 4.53 -3.58 -18.31
N GLY A 249 4.96 -2.37 -18.60
CA GLY A 249 4.32 -1.17 -18.07
C GLY A 249 4.47 -1.01 -16.55
N GLY A 250 5.57 -1.51 -15.97
CA GLY A 250 5.86 -1.52 -14.53
C GLY A 250 5.33 -2.74 -13.78
N TYR A 251 4.74 -3.68 -14.50
CA TYR A 251 4.24 -4.96 -13.98
C TYR A 251 5.05 -6.13 -14.53
N ILE A 252 5.03 -7.25 -13.81
CA ILE A 252 5.61 -8.51 -14.25
C ILE A 252 4.75 -9.67 -13.75
N ARG A 253 4.63 -10.71 -14.57
CA ARG A 253 4.07 -11.99 -14.15
C ARG A 253 5.18 -12.97 -13.84
N MET A 254 4.93 -13.87 -12.91
CA MET A 254 5.79 -15.01 -12.63
C MET A 254 4.95 -16.23 -12.31
N SER A 255 5.54 -17.42 -12.46
CA SER A 255 4.86 -18.68 -12.15
C SER A 255 4.57 -18.80 -10.65
N TYR A 256 3.60 -19.64 -10.30
CA TYR A 256 3.31 -19.99 -8.91
C TYR A 256 4.50 -20.67 -8.24
N ASP A 257 5.22 -21.50 -8.98
CA ASP A 257 6.41 -22.22 -8.48
C ASP A 257 7.55 -21.25 -8.17
N ASP A 258 7.85 -20.31 -9.08
CA ASP A 258 8.85 -19.27 -8.84
C ASP A 258 8.45 -18.36 -7.67
N PHE A 259 7.17 -17.96 -7.59
CA PHE A 259 6.69 -17.16 -6.46
C PHE A 259 6.88 -17.90 -5.13
N GLY A 260 6.48 -19.16 -5.06
CA GLY A 260 6.63 -19.97 -3.85
C GLY A 260 8.09 -20.14 -3.42
N ALA A 261 8.99 -20.28 -4.38
CA ALA A 261 10.42 -20.45 -4.15
C ALA A 261 11.13 -19.15 -3.74
N LEU A 262 10.79 -18.03 -4.40
CA LEU A 262 11.54 -16.76 -4.27
C LEU A 262 10.93 -15.78 -3.27
N ALA A 263 9.65 -15.91 -2.90
CA ALA A 263 9.02 -15.05 -1.90
C ALA A 263 9.61 -15.33 -0.50
N VAL A 264 10.10 -14.28 0.15
CA VAL A 264 10.72 -14.33 1.49
C VAL A 264 9.69 -14.02 2.56
N ASN A 265 9.14 -12.81 2.54
CA ASN A 265 8.12 -12.33 3.47
C ASN A 265 6.93 -11.77 2.71
N GLY A 266 5.73 -11.86 3.30
CA GLY A 266 4.52 -11.27 2.75
C GLY A 266 3.71 -10.54 3.81
N TYR A 267 3.15 -9.37 3.47
CA TYR A 267 2.40 -8.52 4.38
C TYR A 267 1.13 -7.98 3.73
N VAL A 268 0.10 -7.77 4.55
CA VAL A 268 -1.13 -7.06 4.19
C VAL A 268 -1.35 -5.93 5.17
N LEU A 269 -1.77 -4.76 4.67
CA LEU A 269 -2.14 -3.61 5.48
C LEU A 269 -3.57 -3.74 5.98
N LEU A 270 -3.83 -3.37 7.22
CA LEU A 270 -5.15 -3.28 7.84
C LEU A 270 -5.56 -1.81 7.96
N GLN A 271 -6.77 -1.47 7.48
CA GLN A 271 -7.30 -0.10 7.51
C GLN A 271 -8.13 0.16 8.77
#